data_dc3de9c062a960ac53b77e8ddffe2a0e
#
_entry.id   dc3de9c062a960ac53b77e8ddffe2a0e
#
_cell.length_a   1.000
_cell.length_b   1.000
_cell.length_c   1.000
_cell.angle_alpha   90.00
_cell.angle_beta   90.00
_cell.angle_gamma   90.00
#
_symmetry.space_group_name_H-M   'P 1'
#
loop_
_entity.id
_entity.type
_entity.pdbx_description
1 polymer ?
#
loop_
_entity_poly.entity_id
_entity_poly.type
_entity_poly.pdbx_seq_one_letter_code
_entity_poly.pdbx_strand_id
1 'polypeptide(L)'
;MADPLIPGRLIMPALRAAGGGTFAHEAGAIADALDLGVGGFIIFGGNVESVRRLTADLLRRAERPLLLASDLERGAGQQVEGLTEFPPPLALAAMGDPGVARWAGAVTAQEARAVGINWVFAPVADLDALPENPIVQTRAFGHDPQRVATLVRNWIEGCQGAGALACAKHYPGHGRTTADSHITLPAVDASRETLRGSDLVPFTVAADCGVAAMMTAHVAYPGLDPSGVPATLSSGIMNELR
;
A
#
# COMPACT_ATOMS: atom_id res chain seq x y z
N MET A 1 7.25 -18.59 27.45
CA MET A 1 8.24 -17.50 27.28
C MET A 1 7.99 -16.89 25.93
N ALA A 2 7.94 -15.56 25.82
CA ALA A 2 7.78 -14.89 24.51
C ALA A 2 9.04 -15.18 23.66
N ASP A 3 8.83 -15.51 22.38
CA ASP A 3 9.90 -15.72 21.42
C ASP A 3 10.69 -14.40 21.25
N PRO A 4 12.00 -14.37 21.53
CA PRO A 4 12.82 -13.14 21.45
C PRO A 4 12.92 -12.55 20.03
N LEU A 5 12.49 -13.28 19.00
CA LEU A 5 12.51 -12.83 17.58
C LEU A 5 11.25 -12.07 17.16
N ILE A 6 10.26 -11.88 18.07
CA ILE A 6 9.00 -11.19 17.71
C ILE A 6 9.22 -9.78 17.14
N PRO A 7 10.09 -8.89 17.66
CA PRO A 7 10.29 -7.56 17.08
C PRO A 7 10.76 -7.58 15.62
N GLY A 8 11.65 -8.50 15.26
CA GLY A 8 12.13 -8.65 13.88
C GLY A 8 10.98 -8.96 12.90
N ARG A 9 10.02 -9.78 13.30
CA ARG A 9 8.87 -10.16 12.48
C ARG A 9 7.96 -9.00 12.08
N LEU A 10 8.02 -7.88 12.80
CA LEU A 10 7.25 -6.67 12.51
C LEU A 10 8.00 -5.70 11.59
N ILE A 11 9.22 -6.05 11.18
CA ILE A 11 10.08 -5.19 10.36
C ILE A 11 10.10 -5.74 8.93
N MET A 12 9.99 -4.84 7.96
CA MET A 12 10.13 -5.12 6.53
C MET A 12 11.05 -4.08 5.90
N PRO A 13 12.36 -4.36 5.78
CA PRO A 13 13.28 -3.43 5.11
C PRO A 13 13.01 -3.33 3.61
N ALA A 14 13.33 -2.17 3.03
CA ALA A 14 13.23 -1.94 1.61
C ALA A 14 14.48 -2.44 0.89
N LEU A 15 14.28 -3.11 -0.25
CA LEU A 15 15.30 -3.49 -1.21
C LEU A 15 15.09 -2.69 -2.49
N ARG A 16 16.12 -2.02 -2.98
CA ARG A 16 16.04 -1.14 -4.15
C ARG A 16 16.97 -1.61 -5.24
N ALA A 17 16.46 -1.78 -6.46
CA ALA A 17 17.29 -2.11 -7.60
C ALA A 17 18.28 -0.97 -7.92
N ALA A 18 19.54 -1.33 -8.16
CA ALA A 18 20.53 -0.41 -8.70
C ALA A 18 20.44 -0.30 -10.24
N GLY A 19 21.29 0.50 -10.85
CA GLY A 19 21.39 0.61 -12.30
C GLY A 19 21.52 -0.77 -12.98
N GLY A 20 20.75 -0.97 -14.06
CA GLY A 20 20.61 -2.27 -14.71
C GLY A 20 19.65 -3.25 -14.03
N GLY A 21 18.88 -2.79 -13.02
CA GLY A 21 17.81 -3.57 -12.39
C GLY A 21 18.30 -4.67 -11.43
N THR A 22 19.52 -4.60 -10.92
CA THR A 22 20.11 -5.64 -10.06
C THR A 22 20.02 -5.30 -8.58
N PHE A 23 19.95 -6.33 -7.72
CA PHE A 23 19.95 -6.23 -6.25
C PHE A 23 21.23 -6.74 -5.61
N ALA A 24 22.31 -6.92 -6.37
CA ALA A 24 23.55 -7.51 -5.87
C ALA A 24 24.19 -6.74 -4.71
N HIS A 25 24.04 -5.41 -4.68
CA HIS A 25 24.54 -4.54 -3.62
C HIS A 25 23.78 -4.69 -2.29
N GLU A 26 22.56 -5.25 -2.31
CA GLU A 26 21.74 -5.50 -1.12
C GLU A 26 22.11 -6.81 -0.39
N ALA A 27 23.05 -7.60 -0.90
CA ALA A 27 23.34 -8.96 -0.40
C ALA A 27 23.70 -9.00 1.10
N GLY A 28 24.47 -8.02 1.60
CA GLY A 28 24.80 -7.89 3.02
C GLY A 28 23.57 -7.56 3.88
N ALA A 29 22.82 -6.52 3.48
CA ALA A 29 21.60 -6.11 4.18
C ALA A 29 20.55 -7.23 4.20
N ILE A 30 20.43 -8.01 3.14
CA ILE A 30 19.55 -9.18 3.08
C ILE A 30 20.00 -10.25 4.08
N ALA A 31 21.29 -10.54 4.19
CA ALA A 31 21.80 -11.52 5.14
C ALA A 31 21.49 -11.09 6.58
N ASP A 32 21.84 -9.88 6.94
CA ASP A 32 21.59 -9.32 8.28
C ASP A 32 20.08 -9.31 8.64
N ALA A 33 19.22 -8.95 7.67
CA ALA A 33 17.79 -8.93 7.88
C ALA A 33 17.20 -10.34 8.08
N LEU A 34 17.66 -11.34 7.31
CA LEU A 34 17.23 -12.73 7.49
C LEU A 34 17.68 -13.28 8.85
N ASP A 35 18.92 -12.98 9.28
CA ASP A 35 19.44 -13.38 10.59
C ASP A 35 18.66 -12.74 11.75
N LEU A 36 18.19 -11.49 11.58
CA LEU A 36 17.28 -10.80 12.52
C LEU A 36 15.86 -11.36 12.49
N GLY A 37 15.53 -12.23 11.54
CA GLY A 37 14.22 -12.84 11.41
C GLY A 37 13.10 -11.87 11.01
N VAL A 38 13.36 -10.95 10.07
CA VAL A 38 12.36 -9.98 9.59
C VAL A 38 11.11 -10.67 9.01
N GLY A 39 9.98 -9.97 9.07
CA GLY A 39 8.69 -10.47 8.56
C GLY A 39 8.59 -10.49 7.04
N GLY A 40 9.43 -9.74 6.36
CA GLY A 40 9.41 -9.64 4.90
C GLY A 40 10.29 -8.54 4.35
N PHE A 41 10.08 -8.20 3.09
CA PHE A 41 10.83 -7.14 2.39
C PHE A 41 9.88 -6.32 1.50
N ILE A 42 10.23 -5.04 1.30
CA ILE A 42 9.56 -4.17 0.34
C ILE A 42 10.49 -4.01 -0.87
N ILE A 43 10.02 -4.34 -2.08
CA ILE A 43 10.83 -4.40 -3.29
C ILE A 43 10.52 -3.20 -4.17
N PHE A 44 11.56 -2.46 -4.58
CA PHE A 44 11.46 -1.30 -5.46
C PHE A 44 12.37 -1.45 -6.68
N GLY A 45 11.77 -1.33 -7.85
CA GLY A 45 12.47 -1.40 -9.13
C GLY A 45 12.87 -2.82 -9.54
N GLY A 46 13.64 -2.92 -10.60
CA GLY A 46 14.09 -4.16 -11.21
C GLY A 46 13.29 -4.54 -12.46
N ASN A 47 13.67 -5.64 -13.07
CA ASN A 47 12.96 -6.26 -14.17
C ASN A 47 12.44 -7.65 -13.78
N VAL A 48 11.63 -8.27 -14.62
CA VAL A 48 11.00 -9.58 -14.37
C VAL A 48 12.03 -10.61 -13.91
N GLU A 49 13.19 -10.71 -14.58
CA GLU A 49 14.19 -11.73 -14.26
C GLU A 49 14.88 -11.47 -12.93
N SER A 50 15.31 -10.22 -12.68
CA SER A 50 16.01 -9.84 -11.45
C SER A 50 15.14 -9.96 -10.22
N VAL A 51 13.86 -9.53 -10.31
CA VAL A 51 12.90 -9.65 -9.20
C VAL A 51 12.57 -11.12 -8.92
N ARG A 52 12.31 -11.94 -9.95
CA ARG A 52 12.09 -13.39 -9.74
C ARG A 52 13.29 -14.09 -9.10
N ARG A 53 14.51 -13.73 -9.50
CA ARG A 53 15.73 -14.28 -8.91
C ARG A 53 15.86 -13.86 -7.44
N LEU A 54 15.61 -12.57 -7.13
CA LEU A 54 15.65 -12.06 -5.77
C LEU A 54 14.62 -12.77 -4.88
N THR A 55 13.35 -12.79 -5.29
CA THR A 55 12.27 -13.38 -4.48
C THR A 55 12.45 -14.87 -4.25
N ALA A 56 12.91 -15.61 -5.27
CA ALA A 56 13.24 -17.02 -5.14
C ALA A 56 14.42 -17.25 -4.17
N ASP A 57 15.44 -16.39 -4.19
CA ASP A 57 16.57 -16.45 -3.24
C ASP A 57 16.11 -16.17 -1.81
N LEU A 58 15.33 -15.12 -1.59
CA LEU A 58 14.76 -14.77 -0.29
C LEU A 58 13.94 -15.92 0.30
N LEU A 59 13.00 -16.48 -0.49
CA LEU A 59 12.15 -17.57 -0.05
C LEU A 59 12.92 -18.88 0.23
N ARG A 60 14.00 -19.14 -0.50
CA ARG A 60 14.86 -20.31 -0.27
C ARG A 60 15.69 -20.19 1.00
N ARG A 61 16.18 -18.97 1.31
CA ARG A 61 17.04 -18.70 2.46
C ARG A 61 16.25 -18.51 3.76
N ALA A 62 15.00 -18.07 3.65
CA ALA A 62 14.17 -17.82 4.81
C ALA A 62 13.75 -19.11 5.51
N GLU A 63 13.87 -19.15 6.83
CA GLU A 63 13.40 -20.26 7.68
C GLU A 63 11.88 -20.27 7.89
N ARG A 64 11.19 -19.21 7.42
CA ARG A 64 9.75 -19.00 7.59
C ARG A 64 9.15 -18.29 6.37
N PRO A 65 7.81 -18.31 6.20
CA PRO A 65 7.16 -17.53 5.16
C PRO A 65 7.46 -16.04 5.29
N LEU A 66 7.80 -15.38 4.17
CA LEU A 66 8.04 -13.94 4.10
C LEU A 66 6.89 -13.23 3.39
N LEU A 67 6.60 -12.01 3.85
CA LEU A 67 5.81 -11.05 3.12
C LEU A 67 6.76 -10.30 2.15
N LEU A 68 6.50 -10.42 0.86
CA LEU A 68 7.26 -9.73 -0.20
C LEU A 68 6.32 -8.70 -0.82
N ALA A 69 6.53 -7.43 -0.49
CA ALA A 69 5.62 -6.34 -0.83
C ALA A 69 6.21 -5.40 -1.89
N SER A 70 5.34 -4.68 -2.60
CA SER A 70 5.73 -3.57 -3.48
C SER A 70 4.58 -2.59 -3.70
N ASP A 71 4.91 -1.32 -4.04
CA ASP A 71 3.95 -0.28 -4.41
C ASP A 71 3.53 -0.45 -5.88
N LEU A 72 2.40 -1.13 -6.09
CA LEU A 72 1.90 -1.47 -7.42
C LEU A 72 0.52 -0.82 -7.68
N GLU A 73 0.42 0.49 -7.47
CA GLU A 73 -0.83 1.26 -7.60
C GLU A 73 -1.35 1.31 -9.03
N ARG A 74 -0.43 1.25 -10.00
CA ARG A 74 -0.70 1.29 -11.43
C ARG A 74 -0.27 0.00 -12.14
N GLY A 75 -0.44 -1.15 -11.48
CA GLY A 75 0.01 -2.43 -12.02
C GLY A 75 1.44 -2.79 -11.62
N ALA A 76 1.82 -4.02 -11.87
CA ALA A 76 3.14 -4.53 -11.49
C ALA A 76 4.28 -3.85 -12.27
N GLY A 77 4.00 -3.35 -13.47
CA GLY A 77 4.95 -2.60 -14.30
C GLY A 77 5.39 -1.27 -13.71
N GLN A 78 4.66 -0.72 -12.73
CA GLN A 78 5.10 0.48 -12.02
C GLN A 78 6.47 0.30 -11.33
N GLN A 79 6.79 -0.91 -10.88
CA GLN A 79 8.04 -1.23 -10.19
C GLN A 79 8.89 -2.26 -10.93
N VAL A 80 8.26 -3.16 -11.71
CA VAL A 80 8.94 -4.27 -12.36
C VAL A 80 8.88 -4.10 -13.87
N GLU A 81 9.99 -3.68 -14.46
CA GLU A 81 10.11 -3.51 -15.91
C GLU A 81 9.78 -4.81 -16.64
N GLY A 82 8.93 -4.71 -17.66
CA GLY A 82 8.46 -5.84 -18.47
C GLY A 82 7.11 -6.40 -18.05
N LEU A 83 6.47 -5.84 -16.99
CA LEU A 83 5.10 -6.13 -16.59
C LEU A 83 4.13 -4.99 -16.98
N THR A 84 2.84 -5.22 -16.79
CA THR A 84 1.80 -4.26 -17.15
C THR A 84 1.82 -3.02 -16.25
N GLU A 85 1.88 -1.85 -16.86
CA GLU A 85 1.64 -0.57 -16.19
C GLU A 85 0.33 0.03 -16.72
N PHE A 86 -0.61 0.26 -15.81
CA PHE A 86 -1.90 0.89 -16.11
C PHE A 86 -1.81 2.42 -16.07
N PRO A 87 -2.75 3.12 -16.73
CA PRO A 87 -2.99 4.53 -16.42
C PRO A 87 -3.27 4.75 -14.93
N PRO A 88 -3.11 6.00 -14.42
CA PRO A 88 -3.41 6.31 -13.03
C PRO A 88 -4.85 5.91 -12.63
N PRO A 89 -5.12 5.57 -11.35
CA PRO A 89 -6.43 5.19 -10.85
C PRO A 89 -7.55 6.15 -11.23
N LEU A 90 -7.30 7.46 -11.24
CA LEU A 90 -8.28 8.46 -11.70
C LEU A 90 -8.73 8.22 -13.15
N ALA A 91 -7.81 7.83 -14.02
CA ALA A 91 -8.13 7.54 -15.44
C ALA A 91 -8.93 6.24 -15.57
N LEU A 92 -8.63 5.21 -14.75
CA LEU A 92 -9.46 4.00 -14.69
C LEU A 92 -10.88 4.31 -14.22
N ALA A 93 -11.01 5.17 -13.20
CA ALA A 93 -12.30 5.62 -12.69
C ALA A 93 -13.11 6.40 -13.75
N ALA A 94 -12.45 7.18 -14.62
CA ALA A 94 -13.09 7.94 -15.68
C ALA A 94 -13.77 7.04 -16.74
N MET A 95 -13.41 5.75 -16.84
CA MET A 95 -14.07 4.79 -17.73
C MET A 95 -15.54 4.48 -17.30
N GLY A 96 -15.92 4.80 -16.05
CA GLY A 96 -17.30 4.68 -15.57
C GLY A 96 -17.76 3.27 -15.22
N ASP A 97 -16.94 2.25 -15.44
CA ASP A 97 -17.22 0.85 -15.10
C ASP A 97 -16.35 0.38 -13.92
N PRO A 98 -16.95 0.07 -12.75
CA PRO A 98 -16.20 -0.48 -11.62
C PRO A 98 -15.50 -1.81 -11.90
N GLY A 99 -15.96 -2.58 -12.89
CA GLY A 99 -15.34 -3.81 -13.33
C GLY A 99 -13.89 -3.62 -13.82
N VAL A 100 -13.57 -2.43 -14.33
CA VAL A 100 -12.20 -2.07 -14.74
C VAL A 100 -11.24 -2.06 -13.53
N ALA A 101 -11.68 -1.56 -12.38
CA ALA A 101 -10.86 -1.60 -11.17
C ALA A 101 -10.63 -3.04 -10.69
N ARG A 102 -11.65 -3.90 -10.76
CA ARG A 102 -11.53 -5.33 -10.44
C ARG A 102 -10.53 -6.02 -11.38
N TRP A 103 -10.63 -5.77 -12.66
CA TRP A 103 -9.71 -6.32 -13.66
C TRP A 103 -8.27 -5.85 -13.41
N ALA A 104 -8.06 -4.56 -13.19
CA ALA A 104 -6.73 -4.01 -12.90
C ALA A 104 -6.12 -4.63 -11.64
N GLY A 105 -6.90 -4.77 -10.55
CA GLY A 105 -6.46 -5.46 -9.32
C GLY A 105 -6.07 -6.92 -9.59
N ALA A 106 -6.86 -7.64 -10.37
CA ALA A 106 -6.58 -9.04 -10.70
C ALA A 106 -5.30 -9.20 -11.53
N VAL A 107 -5.10 -8.40 -12.58
CA VAL A 107 -3.89 -8.44 -13.40
C VAL A 107 -2.66 -8.07 -12.58
N THR A 108 -2.75 -7.00 -11.77
CA THR A 108 -1.66 -6.59 -10.88
C THR A 108 -1.23 -7.73 -9.97
N ALA A 109 -2.18 -8.42 -9.35
CA ALA A 109 -1.91 -9.54 -8.45
C ALA A 109 -1.32 -10.75 -9.18
N GLN A 110 -1.85 -11.12 -10.34
CA GLN A 110 -1.34 -12.24 -11.14
C GLN A 110 0.12 -12.02 -11.54
N GLU A 111 0.46 -10.84 -12.03
CA GLU A 111 1.82 -10.49 -12.43
C GLU A 111 2.76 -10.34 -11.23
N ALA A 112 2.32 -9.73 -10.13
CA ALA A 112 3.07 -9.65 -8.88
C ALA A 112 3.41 -11.05 -8.37
N ARG A 113 2.44 -11.96 -8.32
CA ARG A 113 2.63 -13.36 -7.92
C ARG A 113 3.58 -14.11 -8.85
N ALA A 114 3.53 -13.85 -10.14
CA ALA A 114 4.42 -14.47 -11.13
C ALA A 114 5.91 -14.13 -10.90
N VAL A 115 6.20 -12.98 -10.26
CA VAL A 115 7.55 -12.58 -9.87
C VAL A 115 7.85 -12.77 -8.37
N GLY A 116 6.96 -13.46 -7.63
CA GLY A 116 7.15 -13.81 -6.22
C GLY A 116 6.72 -12.74 -5.21
N ILE A 117 6.19 -11.59 -5.65
CA ILE A 117 5.57 -10.58 -4.77
C ILE A 117 4.20 -11.10 -4.35
N ASN A 118 3.93 -11.13 -3.03
CA ASN A 118 2.69 -11.67 -2.47
C ASN A 118 1.83 -10.63 -1.76
N TRP A 119 2.32 -9.40 -1.59
CA TRP A 119 1.62 -8.30 -0.94
C TRP A 119 1.73 -7.03 -1.78
N VAL A 120 0.60 -6.50 -2.20
CA VAL A 120 0.50 -5.31 -3.05
C VAL A 120 0.07 -4.12 -2.19
N PHE A 121 0.89 -3.08 -2.13
CA PHE A 121 0.56 -1.83 -1.43
C PHE A 121 -0.34 -0.95 -2.30
N ALA A 122 -1.53 -1.44 -2.55
CA ALA A 122 -2.65 -0.81 -3.23
C ALA A 122 -3.97 -1.53 -2.82
N PRO A 123 -5.13 -0.89 -3.02
CA PRO A 123 -5.37 0.38 -3.73
C PRO A 123 -5.13 1.62 -2.85
N VAL A 124 -4.97 2.77 -3.51
CA VAL A 124 -5.12 4.08 -2.86
C VAL A 124 -6.61 4.32 -2.61
N ALA A 125 -6.99 4.40 -1.34
CA ALA A 125 -8.35 4.62 -0.88
C ALA A 125 -8.61 6.08 -0.46
N ASP A 126 -7.57 6.94 -0.57
CA ASP A 126 -7.68 8.37 -0.34
C ASP A 126 -8.63 9.02 -1.34
N LEU A 127 -9.28 10.10 -0.92
CA LEU A 127 -10.05 10.95 -1.81
C LEU A 127 -9.17 12.07 -2.38
N ASP A 128 -9.37 12.44 -3.64
CA ASP A 128 -8.81 13.67 -4.22
C ASP A 128 -9.66 14.87 -3.72
N ALA A 129 -9.49 15.20 -2.43
CA ALA A 129 -10.36 16.13 -1.72
C ALA A 129 -9.97 17.60 -1.90
N LEU A 130 -8.68 17.88 -2.14
CA LEU A 130 -8.15 19.24 -2.31
C LEU A 130 -7.27 19.34 -3.55
N PRO A 131 -7.52 20.30 -4.45
CA PRO A 131 -6.68 20.51 -5.64
C PRO A 131 -5.20 20.79 -5.32
N GLU A 132 -4.93 21.37 -4.15
CA GLU A 132 -3.58 21.71 -3.69
C GLU A 132 -2.83 20.51 -3.07
N ASN A 133 -3.47 19.37 -2.93
CA ASN A 133 -2.82 18.17 -2.37
C ASN A 133 -1.67 17.73 -3.27
N PRO A 134 -0.41 17.67 -2.77
CA PRO A 134 0.73 17.35 -3.62
C PRO A 134 0.94 15.85 -3.82
N ILE A 135 0.23 14.98 -3.09
CA ILE A 135 0.52 13.55 -2.96
C ILE A 135 -0.53 12.67 -3.65
N VAL A 136 -1.83 12.96 -3.45
CA VAL A 136 -2.92 12.06 -3.83
C VAL A 136 -3.29 12.21 -5.29
N GLN A 137 -3.87 13.34 -5.68
CA GLN A 137 -4.17 13.69 -7.06
C GLN A 137 -4.67 12.51 -7.93
N THR A 138 -3.98 12.24 -9.04
CA THR A 138 -4.33 11.15 -9.97
C THR A 138 -4.16 9.74 -9.40
N ARG A 139 -3.53 9.60 -8.23
CA ARG A 139 -3.41 8.31 -7.53
C ARG A 139 -4.74 7.87 -6.91
N ALA A 140 -5.65 8.82 -6.57
CA ALA A 140 -7.00 8.49 -6.12
C ALA A 140 -7.89 8.08 -7.30
N PHE A 141 -8.94 7.31 -7.00
CA PHE A 141 -10.02 7.03 -7.96
C PHE A 141 -10.97 8.21 -8.16
N GLY A 142 -10.82 9.29 -7.38
CA GLY A 142 -11.62 10.52 -7.48
C GLY A 142 -11.88 11.15 -6.11
N HIS A 143 -12.89 12.05 -6.06
CA HIS A 143 -13.24 12.83 -4.88
C HIS A 143 -14.57 12.41 -4.21
N ASP A 144 -15.44 11.70 -4.94
CA ASP A 144 -16.72 11.22 -4.40
C ASP A 144 -16.50 9.99 -3.52
N PRO A 145 -16.86 10.04 -2.20
CA PRO A 145 -16.56 8.96 -1.26
C PRO A 145 -17.20 7.62 -1.64
N GLN A 146 -18.43 7.62 -2.15
CA GLN A 146 -19.17 6.39 -2.46
C GLN A 146 -18.65 5.74 -3.75
N ARG A 147 -18.32 6.56 -4.74
CA ARG A 147 -17.74 6.10 -5.98
C ARG A 147 -16.33 5.53 -5.75
N VAL A 148 -15.50 6.22 -4.98
CA VAL A 148 -14.15 5.74 -4.61
C VAL A 148 -14.27 4.43 -3.82
N ALA A 149 -15.17 4.34 -2.83
CA ALA A 149 -15.40 3.13 -2.06
C ALA A 149 -15.80 1.93 -2.95
N THR A 150 -16.65 2.16 -3.95
CA THR A 150 -17.03 1.13 -4.93
C THR A 150 -15.83 0.63 -5.73
N LEU A 151 -14.98 1.53 -6.23
CA LEU A 151 -13.79 1.18 -7.01
C LEU A 151 -12.73 0.49 -6.16
N VAL A 152 -12.50 0.97 -4.91
CA VAL A 152 -11.61 0.35 -3.92
C VAL A 152 -12.04 -1.08 -3.63
N ARG A 153 -13.33 -1.34 -3.35
CA ARG A 153 -13.87 -2.69 -3.15
C ARG A 153 -13.56 -3.59 -4.35
N ASN A 154 -13.92 -3.15 -5.55
CA ASN A 154 -13.73 -3.92 -6.78
C ASN A 154 -12.24 -4.26 -6.99
N TRP A 155 -11.36 -3.30 -6.77
CA TRP A 155 -9.92 -3.51 -6.90
C TRP A 155 -9.40 -4.55 -5.89
N ILE A 156 -9.79 -4.44 -4.60
CA ILE A 156 -9.42 -5.39 -3.54
C ILE A 156 -9.91 -6.80 -3.87
N GLU A 157 -11.17 -6.93 -4.25
CA GLU A 157 -11.75 -8.24 -4.63
C GLU A 157 -11.01 -8.86 -5.84
N GLY A 158 -10.62 -8.04 -6.82
CA GLY A 158 -9.82 -8.49 -7.96
C GLY A 158 -8.44 -8.97 -7.53
N CYS A 159 -7.73 -8.16 -6.74
CA CYS A 159 -6.38 -8.46 -6.26
C CYS A 159 -6.36 -9.72 -5.38
N GLN A 160 -7.20 -9.77 -4.35
CA GLN A 160 -7.23 -10.89 -3.42
C GLN A 160 -7.79 -12.16 -4.06
N GLY A 161 -8.77 -12.03 -4.95
CA GLY A 161 -9.28 -13.15 -5.75
C GLY A 161 -8.24 -13.77 -6.68
N ALA A 162 -7.20 -13.01 -7.06
CA ALA A 162 -6.06 -13.48 -7.87
C ALA A 162 -4.86 -13.94 -7.01
N GLY A 163 -4.98 -13.97 -5.67
CA GLY A 163 -4.05 -14.64 -4.76
C GLY A 163 -2.91 -13.76 -4.22
N ALA A 164 -3.00 -12.42 -4.32
CA ALA A 164 -2.12 -11.51 -3.61
C ALA A 164 -2.86 -10.79 -2.47
N LEU A 165 -2.15 -10.38 -1.43
CA LEU A 165 -2.70 -9.56 -0.36
C LEU A 165 -2.82 -8.11 -0.85
N ALA A 166 -3.96 -7.46 -0.63
CA ALA A 166 -4.17 -6.05 -0.89
C ALA A 166 -3.92 -5.20 0.37
N CYS A 167 -3.57 -3.92 0.19
CA CYS A 167 -3.35 -2.97 1.26
C CYS A 167 -4.00 -1.63 0.92
N ALA A 168 -5.12 -1.31 1.53
CA ALA A 168 -5.77 0.00 1.35
C ALA A 168 -4.96 1.10 2.07
N LYS A 169 -4.72 2.24 1.39
CA LYS A 169 -3.87 3.32 1.91
C LYS A 169 -4.37 4.70 1.49
N HIS A 170 -4.08 5.74 2.27
CA HIS A 170 -3.34 5.87 3.52
C HIS A 170 -4.30 6.25 4.66
N TYR A 171 -4.67 5.31 5.50
CA TYR A 171 -5.66 5.48 6.56
C TYR A 171 -5.25 6.57 7.58
N PRO A 172 -6.14 7.47 8.02
CA PRO A 172 -7.57 7.57 7.76
C PRO A 172 -7.97 8.45 6.55
N GLY A 173 -7.04 8.77 5.66
CA GLY A 173 -7.25 9.53 4.42
C GLY A 173 -6.29 10.71 4.27
N HIS A 174 -5.40 10.66 3.27
CA HIS A 174 -4.34 11.65 3.02
C HIS A 174 -4.79 12.81 2.11
N GLY A 175 -6.03 12.76 1.58
CA GLY A 175 -6.47 13.66 0.51
C GLY A 175 -6.67 15.12 0.91
N ARG A 176 -6.73 15.45 2.20
CA ARG A 176 -6.91 16.82 2.71
C ARG A 176 -5.61 17.49 3.13
N THR A 177 -4.45 16.89 2.92
CA THR A 177 -3.18 17.52 3.25
C THR A 177 -2.75 18.50 2.18
N THR A 178 -2.10 19.60 2.60
CA THR A 178 -1.48 20.59 1.71
C THR A 178 0.04 20.56 1.72
N ALA A 179 0.61 19.58 2.44
CA ALA A 179 2.05 19.35 2.53
C ALA A 179 2.37 17.86 2.32
N ASP A 180 3.59 17.61 1.84
CA ASP A 180 4.12 16.26 1.63
C ASP A 180 4.55 15.63 2.96
N SER A 181 3.93 14.50 3.32
CA SER A 181 4.26 13.75 4.54
C SER A 181 5.66 13.11 4.53
N HIS A 182 6.34 13.06 3.39
CA HIS A 182 7.74 12.63 3.31
C HIS A 182 8.72 13.73 3.73
N ILE A 183 8.27 15.00 3.81
CA ILE A 183 9.12 16.16 4.10
C ILE A 183 8.80 16.72 5.48
N THR A 184 7.51 16.77 5.85
CA THR A 184 7.05 17.35 7.12
C THR A 184 5.91 16.50 7.68
N LEU A 185 5.51 16.74 8.95
CA LEU A 185 4.29 16.16 9.51
C LEU A 185 3.10 17.07 9.16
N PRO A 186 2.29 16.76 8.14
CA PRO A 186 1.10 17.53 7.83
C PRO A 186 -0.01 17.25 8.85
N ALA A 187 -0.97 18.18 8.93
CA ALA A 187 -2.19 17.99 9.71
C ALA A 187 -3.42 18.20 8.83
N VAL A 188 -4.45 17.39 9.07
CA VAL A 188 -5.77 17.52 8.45
C VAL A 188 -6.70 18.17 9.46
N ASP A 189 -7.01 19.46 9.25
CA ASP A 189 -7.96 20.21 10.06
C ASP A 189 -9.41 19.97 9.56
N ALA A 190 -9.93 18.81 9.89
CA ALA A 190 -11.31 18.43 9.61
C ALA A 190 -11.95 17.79 10.85
N SER A 191 -13.24 18.04 11.06
CA SER A 191 -13.97 17.46 12.19
C SER A 191 -14.09 15.94 12.05
N ARG A 192 -14.25 15.24 13.18
CA ARG A 192 -14.54 13.80 13.19
C ARG A 192 -15.74 13.43 12.32
N GLU A 193 -16.80 14.26 12.36
CA GLU A 193 -18.00 14.07 11.55
C GLU A 193 -17.70 14.15 10.06
N THR A 194 -16.93 15.17 9.63
CA THR A 194 -16.49 15.31 8.25
C THR A 194 -15.68 14.09 7.79
N LEU A 195 -14.68 13.69 8.59
CA LEU A 195 -13.83 12.54 8.25
C LEU A 195 -14.64 11.23 8.15
N ARG A 196 -15.55 10.99 9.08
CA ARG A 196 -16.42 9.79 9.05
C ARG A 196 -17.42 9.79 7.89
N GLY A 197 -17.95 10.95 7.53
CA GLY A 197 -18.91 11.08 6.44
C GLY A 197 -18.29 11.11 5.04
N SER A 198 -16.97 11.23 4.94
CA SER A 198 -16.25 11.42 3.69
C SER A 198 -15.00 10.53 3.61
N ASP A 199 -13.91 10.95 4.21
CA ASP A 199 -12.57 10.37 4.02
C ASP A 199 -12.47 8.92 4.48
N LEU A 200 -13.17 8.54 5.57
CA LEU A 200 -13.18 7.18 6.10
C LEU A 200 -14.08 6.21 5.33
N VAL A 201 -14.99 6.70 4.49
CA VAL A 201 -15.96 5.85 3.77
C VAL A 201 -15.27 4.77 2.92
N PRO A 202 -14.25 5.08 2.07
CA PRO A 202 -13.56 4.04 1.31
C PRO A 202 -12.82 3.03 2.18
N PHE A 203 -12.28 3.44 3.33
CA PHE A 203 -11.59 2.56 4.26
C PHE A 203 -12.55 1.64 5.01
N THR A 204 -13.72 2.14 5.40
CA THR A 204 -14.79 1.30 5.99
C THR A 204 -15.19 0.21 5.01
N VAL A 205 -15.42 0.57 3.74
CA VAL A 205 -15.77 -0.41 2.70
C VAL A 205 -14.62 -1.39 2.43
N ALA A 206 -13.37 -0.94 2.50
CA ALA A 206 -12.20 -1.82 2.39
C ALA A 206 -12.17 -2.85 3.54
N ALA A 207 -12.45 -2.42 4.78
CA ALA A 207 -12.55 -3.32 5.93
C ALA A 207 -13.70 -4.33 5.75
N ASP A 208 -14.89 -3.85 5.37
CA ASP A 208 -16.10 -4.68 5.17
C ASP A 208 -15.92 -5.75 4.09
N CYS A 209 -15.11 -5.48 3.05
CA CYS A 209 -14.79 -6.48 2.03
C CYS A 209 -13.59 -7.37 2.36
N GLY A 210 -13.05 -7.25 3.58
CA GLY A 210 -11.98 -8.12 4.08
C GLY A 210 -10.62 -7.84 3.47
N VAL A 211 -10.24 -6.55 3.30
CA VAL A 211 -8.88 -6.20 2.88
C VAL A 211 -7.83 -6.80 3.84
N ALA A 212 -6.77 -7.36 3.30
CA ALA A 212 -5.75 -8.05 4.09
C ALA A 212 -4.96 -7.10 5.01
N ALA A 213 -4.79 -5.84 4.62
CA ALA A 213 -4.09 -4.83 5.41
C ALA A 213 -4.57 -3.41 5.10
N MET A 214 -4.32 -2.51 6.05
CA MET A 214 -4.42 -1.05 5.84
C MET A 214 -3.09 -0.40 6.22
N MET A 215 -2.61 0.52 5.38
CA MET A 215 -1.43 1.32 5.66
C MET A 215 -1.85 2.65 6.26
N THR A 216 -1.30 3.00 7.41
CA THR A 216 -1.59 4.26 8.09
C THR A 216 -0.81 5.43 7.50
N ALA A 217 -1.42 6.61 7.51
CA ALA A 217 -0.78 7.85 7.08
C ALA A 217 0.14 8.42 8.17
N HIS A 218 1.28 9.00 7.77
CA HIS A 218 2.11 9.83 8.64
C HIS A 218 1.60 11.28 8.67
N VAL A 219 0.34 11.44 9.13
CA VAL A 219 -0.43 12.68 9.13
C VAL A 219 -1.14 12.80 10.48
N ALA A 220 -1.18 14.01 11.04
CA ALA A 220 -1.95 14.29 12.26
C ALA A 220 -3.41 14.63 11.92
N TYR A 221 -4.34 14.16 12.74
CA TYR A 221 -5.79 14.40 12.59
C TYR A 221 -6.38 14.90 13.92
N PRO A 222 -6.26 16.19 14.24
CA PRO A 222 -6.75 16.74 15.52
C PRO A 222 -8.24 16.45 15.78
N GLY A 223 -9.06 16.33 14.74
CA GLY A 223 -10.47 15.96 14.85
C GLY A 223 -10.71 14.50 15.30
N LEU A 224 -9.74 13.61 15.12
CA LEU A 224 -9.78 12.22 15.59
C LEU A 224 -8.99 12.02 16.89
N ASP A 225 -7.80 12.60 16.96
CA ASP A 225 -6.90 12.55 18.11
C ASP A 225 -6.26 13.93 18.35
N PRO A 226 -6.64 14.63 19.43
CA PRO A 226 -6.14 15.99 19.71
C PRO A 226 -4.68 16.03 20.17
N SER A 227 -4.01 14.89 20.36
CA SER A 227 -2.61 14.85 20.80
C SER A 227 -1.61 15.37 19.79
N GLY A 228 -2.01 15.48 18.50
CA GLY A 228 -1.14 15.94 17.41
C GLY A 228 -0.13 14.89 16.92
N VAL A 229 -0.17 13.68 17.43
CA VAL A 229 0.65 12.58 16.91
C VAL A 229 0.12 12.10 15.55
N PRO A 230 0.97 11.60 14.64
CA PRO A 230 0.51 11.06 13.37
C PRO A 230 -0.36 9.80 13.59
N ALA A 231 -1.25 9.52 12.64
CA ALA A 231 -2.15 8.37 12.69
C ALA A 231 -1.40 7.05 12.97
N THR A 232 -0.22 6.89 12.42
CA THR A 232 0.66 5.71 12.64
C THR A 232 1.00 5.46 14.12
N LEU A 233 1.04 6.51 14.96
CA LEU A 233 1.38 6.43 16.38
C LEU A 233 0.17 6.68 17.30
N SER A 234 -0.99 7.00 16.76
CA SER A 234 -2.21 7.29 17.51
C SER A 234 -2.98 6.01 17.84
N SER A 235 -3.01 5.62 19.09
CA SER A 235 -3.85 4.52 19.57
C SER A 235 -5.35 4.80 19.37
N GLY A 236 -5.76 6.06 19.50
CA GLY A 236 -7.14 6.50 19.28
C GLY A 236 -7.59 6.25 17.83
N ILE A 237 -6.78 6.69 16.86
CA ILE A 237 -7.06 6.50 15.42
C ILE A 237 -6.99 5.00 15.05
N MET A 238 -6.00 4.27 15.58
CA MET A 238 -5.87 2.84 15.31
C MET A 238 -7.04 2.02 15.89
N ASN A 239 -7.66 2.47 16.97
CA ASN A 239 -8.84 1.81 17.54
C ASN A 239 -10.14 2.10 16.73
N GLU A 240 -10.19 3.15 15.93
CA GLU A 240 -11.30 3.40 14.99
C GLU A 240 -11.35 2.35 13.86
N LEU A 241 -10.23 1.65 13.59
CA LEU A 241 -10.13 0.55 12.60
C LEU A 241 -10.67 -0.79 13.12
N ARG A 242 -10.87 -0.92 14.44
CA ARG A 242 -11.31 -2.16 15.10
C ARG A 242 -12.80 -2.15 15.41
#